data_1682e648fde0b02cfe5bc97fb80768a2
#
_entry.id   1682e648fde0b02cfe5bc97fb80768a2
#
_cell.length_a   1.000
_cell.length_b   1.000
_cell.length_c   1.000
_cell.angle_alpha   90.00
_cell.angle_beta   90.00
_cell.angle_gamma   90.00
#
_symmetry.space_group_name_H-M   'P 1'
#
loop_
_entity.id
_entity.type
_entity.pdbx_description
1 polymer ?
#
loop_
_entity_poly.entity_id
_entity_poly.type
_entity_poly.pdbx_seq_one_letter_code
_entity_poly.pdbx_strand_id
1 'polypeptide(L)'
;GTGLGLSTVYGIVKQLGGHIYVYSEPGQGTTFKVYFPAISETEDEKAHPLPSLKDAIPRCSETILIVEDEAVILDLAVQVLSDLGYQVLSAGTGEEALRRMQEHVGDIDLLLTDVVLPEQSGPDMARQIRKTRPGMKILFMSGYADERIPLDQEGVHFLSKPFTPSVLARRIRGVLDHREN
;
A
#
# COMPACT_ATOMS: atom_id res chain seq x y z
N GLY A 1 27.57 -3.15 -0.92
CA GLY A 1 26.22 -3.33 -0.34
C GLY A 1 26.34 -3.37 1.16
N THR A 2 25.37 -2.79 1.87
CA THR A 2 25.33 -2.66 3.35
C THR A 2 25.14 -3.99 4.10
N GLY A 3 25.04 -5.14 3.41
CA GLY A 3 24.82 -6.46 4.01
C GLY A 3 23.43 -6.68 4.63
N LEU A 4 22.55 -5.66 4.63
CA LEU A 4 21.24 -5.69 5.30
C LEU A 4 20.14 -6.41 4.49
N GLY A 5 20.30 -6.61 3.18
CA GLY A 5 19.26 -7.17 2.32
C GLY A 5 18.78 -8.56 2.75
N LEU A 6 19.70 -9.48 3.03
CA LEU A 6 19.36 -10.85 3.43
C LEU A 6 18.76 -10.94 4.85
N SER A 7 19.18 -10.08 5.77
CA SER A 7 18.59 -10.01 7.10
C SER A 7 17.14 -9.52 7.04
N THR A 8 16.85 -8.58 6.15
CA THR A 8 15.47 -8.11 5.89
C THR A 8 14.61 -9.23 5.31
N VAL A 9 15.09 -9.94 4.28
CA VAL A 9 14.38 -11.09 3.69
C VAL A 9 14.12 -12.17 4.76
N TYR A 10 15.12 -12.49 5.58
CA TYR A 10 14.97 -13.44 6.67
C TYR A 10 13.88 -13.00 7.66
N GLY A 11 13.88 -11.72 8.05
CA GLY A 11 12.88 -11.14 8.95
C GLY A 11 11.45 -11.25 8.39
N ILE A 12 11.26 -10.88 7.13
CA ILE A 12 9.95 -10.96 6.43
C ILE A 12 9.44 -12.41 6.39
N VAL A 13 10.30 -13.36 5.96
CA VAL A 13 9.92 -14.77 5.89
C VAL A 13 9.50 -15.30 7.27
N LYS A 14 10.22 -14.93 8.34
CA LYS A 14 9.88 -15.33 9.70
C LYS A 14 8.59 -14.71 10.21
N GLN A 15 8.34 -13.44 9.92
CA GLN A 15 7.08 -12.76 10.27
C GLN A 15 5.86 -13.41 9.62
N LEU A 16 6.04 -13.94 8.40
CA LEU A 16 5.01 -14.68 7.68
C LEU A 16 4.91 -16.15 8.10
N GLY A 17 5.58 -16.55 9.20
CA GLY A 17 5.59 -17.92 9.69
C GLY A 17 6.37 -18.89 8.81
N GLY A 18 7.15 -18.38 7.86
CA GLY A 18 7.88 -19.17 6.90
C GLY A 18 9.27 -19.60 7.36
N HIS A 19 9.93 -20.37 6.51
CA HIS A 19 11.31 -20.82 6.68
C HIS A 19 12.11 -20.53 5.41
N ILE A 20 13.37 -20.08 5.58
CA ILE A 20 14.29 -19.83 4.47
C ILE A 20 15.58 -20.65 4.69
N TYR A 21 16.01 -21.32 3.64
CA TYR A 21 17.28 -22.08 3.59
C TYR A 21 18.12 -21.54 2.45
N VAL A 22 19.42 -21.48 2.70
CA VAL A 22 20.42 -21.06 1.69
C VAL A 22 21.39 -22.19 1.50
N TYR A 23 21.62 -22.53 0.24
CA TYR A 23 22.67 -23.43 -0.19
C TYR A 23 23.56 -22.70 -1.19
N SER A 24 24.86 -22.64 -0.92
CA SER A 24 25.83 -21.93 -1.77
C SER A 24 27.10 -22.69 -1.87
N GLU A 25 27.56 -22.93 -3.12
CA GLU A 25 28.88 -23.51 -3.41
C GLU A 25 29.70 -22.56 -4.29
N PRO A 26 30.97 -22.34 -3.96
CA PRO A 26 31.85 -21.54 -4.79
C PRO A 26 31.89 -22.05 -6.24
N GLY A 27 31.64 -21.17 -7.21
CA GLY A 27 31.60 -21.50 -8.64
C GLY A 27 30.35 -22.21 -9.14
N GLN A 28 29.43 -22.62 -8.24
CA GLN A 28 28.17 -23.29 -8.58
C GLN A 28 26.96 -22.38 -8.41
N GLY A 29 27.12 -21.23 -7.70
CA GLY A 29 26.06 -20.28 -7.43
C GLY A 29 25.39 -20.45 -6.06
N THR A 30 24.28 -19.79 -5.89
CA THR A 30 23.51 -19.78 -4.62
C THR A 30 22.06 -20.09 -4.89
N THR A 31 21.49 -21.02 -4.12
CA THR A 31 20.08 -21.38 -4.17
C THR A 31 19.41 -20.98 -2.86
N PHE A 32 18.32 -20.22 -2.94
CA PHE A 32 17.44 -19.91 -1.82
C PHE A 32 16.16 -20.75 -1.92
N LYS A 33 15.79 -21.42 -0.82
CA LYS A 33 14.52 -22.13 -0.69
C LYS A 33 13.69 -21.45 0.38
N VAL A 34 12.55 -20.92 0.00
CA VAL A 34 11.62 -20.25 0.91
C VAL A 34 10.34 -21.08 1.00
N TYR A 35 9.93 -21.41 2.22
CA TYR A 35 8.74 -22.18 2.52
C TYR A 35 7.79 -21.31 3.34
N PHE A 36 6.54 -21.24 2.94
CA PHE A 36 5.46 -20.64 3.72
C PHE A 36 4.51 -21.73 4.18
N PRO A 37 3.86 -21.58 5.37
CA PRO A 37 2.79 -22.49 5.75
C PRO A 37 1.68 -22.42 4.69
N ALA A 38 1.22 -23.58 4.24
CA ALA A 38 0.03 -23.64 3.39
C ALA A 38 -1.16 -23.16 4.23
N ILE A 39 -1.92 -22.22 3.69
CA ILE A 39 -3.21 -21.86 4.28
C ILE A 39 -4.14 -23.05 4.01
N SER A 40 -4.47 -23.82 5.07
CA SER A 40 -5.61 -24.71 5.01
C SER A 40 -6.84 -23.85 4.93
N GLU A 41 -7.68 -24.02 3.93
CA GLU A 41 -9.03 -23.43 3.91
C GLU A 41 -9.71 -23.87 5.21
N THR A 42 -9.76 -22.99 6.19
CA THR A 42 -10.53 -23.24 7.41
C THR A 42 -12.02 -23.17 7.04
N GLU A 43 -12.85 -23.98 7.70
CA GLU A 43 -14.31 -23.99 7.43
C GLU A 43 -14.95 -22.59 7.58
N ASP A 44 -14.29 -21.66 8.29
CA ASP A 44 -14.68 -20.25 8.39
C ASP A 44 -14.54 -19.48 7.05
N GLU A 45 -13.62 -19.86 6.16
CA GLU A 45 -13.56 -19.31 4.80
C GLU A 45 -14.61 -19.88 3.86
N LYS A 46 -15.10 -21.11 4.15
CA LYS A 46 -16.24 -21.71 3.42
C LYS A 46 -17.59 -21.11 3.83
N ALA A 47 -17.68 -20.54 5.03
CA ALA A 47 -18.92 -19.93 5.53
C ALA A 47 -19.14 -18.48 5.01
N HIS A 48 -18.07 -17.85 4.51
CA HIS A 48 -18.18 -16.62 3.75
C HIS A 48 -17.47 -16.85 2.41
N PRO A 49 -18.19 -17.33 1.36
CA PRO A 49 -17.71 -17.09 0.02
C PRO A 49 -17.47 -15.58 -0.01
N LEU A 50 -16.21 -15.18 -0.26
CA LEU A 50 -15.94 -13.78 -0.59
C LEU A 50 -17.02 -13.43 -1.60
N PRO A 51 -17.98 -12.54 -1.29
CA PRO A 51 -18.94 -12.14 -2.30
C PRO A 51 -18.07 -11.76 -3.48
N SER A 52 -18.35 -12.36 -4.62
CA SER A 52 -17.68 -11.99 -5.86
C SER A 52 -17.51 -10.48 -5.78
N LEU A 53 -16.30 -9.95 -5.76
CA LEU A 53 -16.05 -8.52 -5.58
C LEU A 53 -16.90 -7.66 -6.54
N LYS A 54 -17.51 -8.31 -7.53
CA LYS A 54 -18.43 -7.72 -8.52
C LYS A 54 -19.87 -7.52 -8.05
N ASP A 55 -20.34 -8.22 -7.01
CA ASP A 55 -21.81 -8.27 -6.71
C ASP A 55 -22.21 -7.59 -5.40
N ALA A 56 -21.29 -7.14 -4.55
CA ALA A 56 -21.61 -6.64 -3.20
C ALA A 56 -21.00 -5.29 -2.81
N ILE A 57 -20.23 -4.62 -3.69
CA ILE A 57 -19.68 -3.30 -3.40
C ILE A 57 -20.50 -2.28 -4.20
N PRO A 58 -21.19 -1.31 -3.54
CA PRO A 58 -21.67 -0.13 -4.25
C PRO A 58 -20.51 0.38 -5.09
N ARG A 59 -20.74 0.65 -6.38
CA ARG A 59 -19.69 1.17 -7.26
C ARG A 59 -19.04 2.34 -6.56
N CYS A 60 -17.80 2.11 -6.11
CA CYS A 60 -17.01 3.15 -5.50
C CYS A 60 -16.83 4.24 -6.55
N SER A 61 -17.23 5.46 -6.26
CA SER A 61 -17.13 6.60 -7.19
C SER A 61 -16.01 7.55 -6.77
N GLU A 62 -15.37 7.25 -5.65
CA GLU A 62 -14.32 8.08 -5.09
C GLU A 62 -13.05 8.00 -5.94
N THR A 63 -12.33 9.12 -5.99
CA THR A 63 -11.06 9.25 -6.70
C THR A 63 -9.89 9.10 -5.74
N ILE A 64 -8.97 8.20 -6.05
CA ILE A 64 -7.78 7.92 -5.25
C ILE A 64 -6.54 8.29 -6.04
N LEU A 65 -5.68 9.12 -5.45
CA LEU A 65 -4.34 9.40 -5.97
C LEU A 65 -3.34 8.47 -5.28
N ILE A 66 -2.64 7.65 -6.07
CA ILE A 66 -1.59 6.74 -5.58
C ILE A 66 -0.23 7.31 -5.95
N VAL A 67 0.70 7.36 -4.97
CA VAL A 67 2.08 7.79 -5.20
C VAL A 67 3.04 6.75 -4.63
N GLU A 68 3.76 6.06 -5.50
CA GLU A 68 4.63 4.93 -5.17
C GLU A 68 5.72 4.82 -6.26
N ASP A 69 6.98 4.80 -5.87
CA ASP A 69 8.10 4.72 -6.81
C ASP A 69 8.42 3.28 -7.25
N GLU A 70 8.00 2.29 -6.46
CA GLU A 70 8.16 0.89 -6.82
C GLU A 70 7.01 0.44 -7.75
N ALA A 71 7.33 0.29 -9.06
CA ALA A 71 6.35 0.01 -10.10
C ALA A 71 5.46 -1.21 -9.80
N VAL A 72 6.02 -2.27 -9.21
CA VAL A 72 5.28 -3.50 -8.88
C VAL A 72 4.18 -3.23 -7.83
N ILE A 73 4.48 -2.40 -6.82
CA ILE A 73 3.52 -2.04 -5.77
C ILE A 73 2.47 -1.08 -6.35
N LEU A 74 2.91 -0.11 -7.15
CA LEU A 74 2.03 0.84 -7.83
C LEU A 74 1.02 0.12 -8.72
N ASP A 75 1.49 -0.78 -9.59
CA ASP A 75 0.63 -1.54 -10.52
C ASP A 75 -0.37 -2.43 -9.76
N LEU A 76 0.07 -3.10 -8.71
CA LEU A 76 -0.80 -3.90 -7.85
C LEU A 76 -1.91 -3.04 -7.23
N ALA A 77 -1.55 -1.89 -6.65
CA ALA A 77 -2.51 -1.01 -6.00
C ALA A 77 -3.51 -0.42 -7.02
N VAL A 78 -3.03 -0.01 -8.19
CA VAL A 78 -3.88 0.49 -9.29
C VAL A 78 -4.88 -0.58 -9.74
N GLN A 79 -4.40 -1.81 -9.98
CA GLN A 79 -5.25 -2.91 -10.40
C GLN A 79 -6.34 -3.21 -9.36
N VAL A 80 -5.94 -3.40 -8.09
CA VAL A 80 -6.87 -3.74 -7.01
C VAL A 80 -7.95 -2.67 -6.84
N LEU A 81 -7.57 -1.39 -6.82
CA LEU A 81 -8.52 -0.31 -6.58
C LEU A 81 -9.41 -0.05 -7.81
N SER A 82 -8.89 -0.19 -9.02
CA SER A 82 -9.68 -0.10 -10.25
C SER A 82 -10.71 -1.24 -10.34
N ASP A 83 -10.33 -2.46 -9.97
CA ASP A 83 -11.25 -3.62 -9.95
C ASP A 83 -12.39 -3.43 -8.93
N LEU A 84 -12.16 -2.67 -7.87
CA LEU A 84 -13.16 -2.27 -6.87
C LEU A 84 -14.05 -1.10 -7.33
N GLY A 85 -13.75 -0.48 -8.47
CA GLY A 85 -14.54 0.58 -9.07
C GLY A 85 -14.13 2.00 -8.70
N TYR A 86 -13.03 2.20 -7.97
CA TYR A 86 -12.47 3.52 -7.72
C TYR A 86 -11.91 4.16 -8.99
N GLN A 87 -11.98 5.49 -9.08
CA GLN A 87 -11.20 6.24 -10.04
C GLN A 87 -9.77 6.37 -9.50
N VAL A 88 -8.78 5.90 -10.28
CA VAL A 88 -7.40 5.86 -9.82
C VAL A 88 -6.53 6.78 -10.66
N LEU A 89 -5.85 7.69 -9.99
CA LEU A 89 -4.74 8.47 -10.51
C LEU A 89 -3.45 7.90 -9.93
N SER A 90 -2.47 7.61 -10.76
CA SER A 90 -1.21 7.01 -10.31
C SER A 90 -0.03 7.89 -10.68
N ALA A 91 0.98 7.95 -9.80
CA ALA A 91 2.21 8.70 -10.00
C ALA A 91 3.39 7.93 -9.39
N GLY A 92 4.54 7.93 -10.07
CA GLY A 92 5.79 7.36 -9.56
C GLY A 92 6.61 8.35 -8.74
N THR A 93 6.26 9.64 -8.77
CA THR A 93 6.97 10.71 -8.07
C THR A 93 6.01 11.75 -7.52
N GLY A 94 6.48 12.54 -6.52
CA GLY A 94 5.70 13.64 -5.96
C GLY A 94 5.39 14.73 -7.00
N GLU A 95 6.32 15.03 -7.90
CA GLU A 95 6.13 16.01 -8.98
C GLU A 95 5.00 15.56 -9.94
N GLU A 96 5.05 14.30 -10.36
CA GLU A 96 3.99 13.73 -11.21
C GLU A 96 2.64 13.76 -10.49
N ALA A 97 2.59 13.45 -9.20
CA ALA A 97 1.38 13.49 -8.40
C ALA A 97 0.75 14.89 -8.39
N LEU A 98 1.55 15.93 -8.13
CA LEU A 98 1.09 17.32 -8.15
C LEU A 98 0.59 17.74 -9.53
N ARG A 99 1.26 17.34 -10.60
CA ARG A 99 0.82 17.59 -11.98
C ARG A 99 -0.53 16.93 -12.26
N ARG A 100 -0.68 15.63 -11.93
CA ARG A 100 -1.95 14.91 -12.11
C ARG A 100 -3.10 15.52 -11.31
N MET A 101 -2.82 16.00 -10.11
CA MET A 101 -3.81 16.73 -9.31
C MET A 101 -4.28 18.04 -9.95
N GLN A 102 -3.38 18.75 -10.65
CA GLN A 102 -3.73 19.99 -11.36
C GLN A 102 -4.54 19.73 -12.63
N GLU A 103 -4.22 18.65 -13.34
CA GLU A 103 -4.89 18.23 -14.56
C GLU A 103 -6.26 17.58 -14.29
N HIS A 104 -6.46 17.02 -13.10
CA HIS A 104 -7.70 16.34 -12.76
C HIS A 104 -8.83 17.33 -12.45
N VAL A 105 -9.95 17.15 -13.17
CA VAL A 105 -11.19 17.92 -12.93
C VAL A 105 -12.07 17.13 -11.97
N GLY A 106 -12.22 17.63 -10.76
CA GLY A 106 -13.04 17.02 -9.71
C GLY A 106 -12.30 16.88 -8.37
N ASP A 107 -12.98 16.26 -7.43
CA ASP A 107 -12.40 16.00 -6.12
C ASP A 107 -11.53 14.75 -6.15
N ILE A 108 -10.48 14.77 -5.34
CA ILE A 108 -9.67 13.60 -5.02
C ILE A 108 -9.92 13.31 -3.54
N ASP A 109 -10.51 12.17 -3.25
CA ASP A 109 -11.01 11.83 -1.92
C ASP A 109 -9.91 11.33 -1.00
N LEU A 110 -8.90 10.64 -1.58
CA LEU A 110 -7.84 10.03 -0.81
C LEU A 110 -6.50 10.08 -1.55
N LEU A 111 -5.46 10.42 -0.80
CA LEU A 111 -4.05 10.22 -1.16
C LEU A 111 -3.55 8.93 -0.51
N LEU A 112 -3.13 7.96 -1.32
CA LEU A 112 -2.36 6.79 -0.91
C LEU A 112 -0.91 6.99 -1.30
N THR A 113 0.02 7.12 -0.35
CA THR A 113 1.42 7.43 -0.68
C THR A 113 2.41 6.64 0.16
N ASP A 114 3.54 6.26 -0.45
CA ASP A 114 4.68 5.80 0.34
C ASP A 114 5.18 6.93 1.24
N VAL A 115 5.69 6.55 2.40
CA VAL A 115 6.40 7.46 3.32
C VAL A 115 7.73 7.90 2.72
N VAL A 116 8.44 7.00 2.07
CA VAL A 116 9.77 7.24 1.50
C VAL A 116 9.69 7.28 -0.02
N LEU A 117 9.74 8.48 -0.57
CA LEU A 117 9.84 8.69 -2.02
C LEU A 117 11.23 9.26 -2.36
N PRO A 118 11.76 9.05 -3.59
CA PRO A 118 13.14 9.39 -3.93
C PRO A 118 13.51 10.86 -3.76
N GLU A 119 12.59 11.78 -4.11
CA GLU A 119 12.89 13.23 -4.18
C GLU A 119 12.25 14.02 -3.04
N GLN A 120 11.15 13.53 -2.51
CA GLN A 120 10.35 14.20 -1.49
C GLN A 120 9.68 13.15 -0.59
N SER A 121 9.68 13.36 0.73
CA SER A 121 8.97 12.43 1.61
C SER A 121 7.45 12.50 1.40
N GLY A 122 6.77 11.36 1.53
CA GLY A 122 5.31 11.30 1.49
C GLY A 122 4.65 12.29 2.48
N PRO A 123 5.11 12.39 3.74
CA PRO A 123 4.61 13.39 4.69
C PRO A 123 4.78 14.85 4.24
N ASP A 124 5.89 15.21 3.58
CA ASP A 124 6.09 16.57 3.08
C ASP A 124 5.14 16.87 1.92
N MET A 125 4.97 15.91 1.00
CA MET A 125 4.00 16.01 -0.07
C MET A 125 2.57 16.13 0.47
N ALA A 126 2.19 15.29 1.41
CA ALA A 126 0.88 15.33 2.05
C ALA A 126 0.61 16.68 2.72
N ARG A 127 1.60 17.26 3.40
CA ARG A 127 1.51 18.59 4.00
C ARG A 127 1.31 19.70 2.96
N GLN A 128 1.96 19.59 1.81
CA GLN A 128 1.77 20.52 0.69
C GLN A 128 0.35 20.39 0.10
N ILE A 129 -0.12 19.18 -0.11
CA ILE A 129 -1.45 18.88 -0.66
C ILE A 129 -2.56 19.38 0.27
N ARG A 130 -2.44 19.17 1.58
CA ARG A 130 -3.42 19.66 2.56
C ARG A 130 -3.63 21.18 2.53
N LYS A 131 -2.65 21.97 2.11
CA LYS A 131 -2.81 23.43 1.97
C LYS A 131 -3.80 23.81 0.87
N THR A 132 -3.89 23.01 -0.17
CA THR A 132 -4.75 23.25 -1.34
C THR A 132 -6.04 22.42 -1.31
N ARG A 133 -6.00 21.25 -0.66
CA ARG A 133 -7.13 20.32 -0.53
C ARG A 133 -7.25 19.80 0.92
N PRO A 134 -7.74 20.63 1.86
CA PRO A 134 -7.77 20.29 3.29
C PRO A 134 -8.66 19.09 3.62
N GLY A 135 -9.67 18.81 2.81
CA GLY A 135 -10.59 17.66 3.00
C GLY A 135 -10.09 16.33 2.45
N MET A 136 -8.94 16.30 1.75
CA MET A 136 -8.39 15.07 1.22
C MET A 136 -7.85 14.18 2.34
N LYS A 137 -8.33 12.93 2.38
CA LYS A 137 -7.84 11.93 3.33
C LYS A 137 -6.48 11.43 2.93
N ILE A 138 -5.66 11.01 3.92
CA ILE A 138 -4.30 10.57 3.67
C ILE A 138 -4.07 9.21 4.30
N LEU A 139 -3.58 8.26 3.50
CA LEU A 139 -3.16 6.94 3.91
C LEU A 139 -1.70 6.74 3.50
N PHE A 140 -0.81 6.59 4.47
CA PHE A 140 0.59 6.30 4.21
C PHE A 140 0.84 4.81 4.11
N MET A 141 1.63 4.39 3.14
CA MET A 141 2.22 3.06 3.06
C MET A 141 3.62 3.11 3.68
N SER A 142 3.95 2.15 4.55
CA SER A 142 5.25 2.12 5.23
C SER A 142 5.76 0.68 5.36
N GLY A 143 7.04 0.45 5.06
CA GLY A 143 7.69 -0.86 5.15
C GLY A 143 8.15 -1.25 6.56
N TYR A 144 8.44 -0.30 7.42
CA TYR A 144 8.84 -0.47 8.83
C TYR A 144 8.44 0.77 9.63
N ALA A 145 8.35 0.63 10.96
CA ALA A 145 8.02 1.73 11.87
C ALA A 145 8.95 2.95 11.61
N ASP A 146 8.54 3.78 10.66
CA ASP A 146 9.28 4.97 10.30
C ASP A 146 9.01 6.03 11.36
N GLU A 147 10.01 6.29 12.20
CA GLU A 147 9.98 7.34 13.24
C GLU A 147 9.73 8.77 12.68
N ARG A 148 9.66 8.90 11.35
CA ARG A 148 9.48 10.19 10.65
C ARG A 148 8.03 10.64 10.53
N ILE A 149 7.09 9.81 10.96
CA ILE A 149 5.68 10.13 10.82
C ILE A 149 5.19 10.74 12.13
N PRO A 150 4.67 11.97 12.12
CA PRO A 150 3.98 12.52 13.28
C PRO A 150 2.71 11.69 13.52
N LEU A 151 2.77 10.77 14.47
CA LEU A 151 1.63 9.90 14.87
C LEU A 151 0.45 10.68 15.47
N ASP A 152 0.66 11.96 15.79
CA ASP A 152 -0.28 12.80 16.54
C ASP A 152 -1.15 13.71 15.67
N GLN A 153 -1.19 13.50 14.34
CA GLN A 153 -2.07 14.30 13.48
C GLN A 153 -3.38 13.57 13.21
N GLU A 154 -4.49 14.21 13.60
CA GLU A 154 -5.85 13.77 13.25
C GLU A 154 -5.97 13.56 11.72
N GLY A 155 -6.64 12.49 11.32
CA GLY A 155 -6.86 12.17 9.90
C GLY A 155 -5.64 11.56 9.17
N VAL A 156 -4.61 11.10 9.88
CA VAL A 156 -3.48 10.34 9.31
C VAL A 156 -3.68 8.85 9.55
N HIS A 157 -3.63 8.06 8.48
CA HIS A 157 -3.80 6.62 8.51
C HIS A 157 -2.57 5.92 7.92
N PHE A 158 -2.36 4.66 8.34
CA PHE A 158 -1.21 3.86 7.91
C PHE A 158 -1.61 2.49 7.40
N LEU A 159 -0.85 2.02 6.41
CA LEU A 159 -0.89 0.67 5.85
C LEU A 159 0.53 0.12 5.83
N SER A 160 0.78 -0.94 6.60
CA SER A 160 2.11 -1.57 6.64
C SER A 160 2.38 -2.39 5.39
N LYS A 161 3.55 -2.23 4.79
CA LYS A 161 4.10 -3.12 3.75
C LYS A 161 4.83 -4.30 4.41
N PRO A 162 4.72 -5.54 3.87
CA PRO A 162 3.90 -5.95 2.74
C PRO A 162 2.41 -6.08 3.10
N PHE A 163 1.52 -5.78 2.16
CA PHE A 163 0.09 -5.93 2.32
C PHE A 163 -0.51 -6.82 1.22
N THR A 164 -1.64 -7.44 1.52
CA THR A 164 -2.42 -8.19 0.53
C THR A 164 -3.48 -7.29 -0.12
N PRO A 165 -4.02 -7.66 -1.32
CA PRO A 165 -5.12 -6.95 -1.95
C PRO A 165 -6.31 -6.72 -1.03
N SER A 166 -6.69 -7.70 -0.23
CA SER A 166 -7.81 -7.61 0.70
C SER A 166 -7.56 -6.65 1.87
N VAL A 167 -6.31 -6.56 2.35
CA VAL A 167 -5.91 -5.62 3.41
C VAL A 167 -5.94 -4.19 2.87
N LEU A 168 -5.40 -3.97 1.64
CA LEU A 168 -5.45 -2.67 0.97
C LEU A 168 -6.90 -2.20 0.81
N ALA A 169 -7.75 -3.03 0.21
CA ALA A 169 -9.17 -2.71 -0.03
C ALA A 169 -9.91 -2.32 1.26
N ARG A 170 -9.75 -3.13 2.32
CA ARG A 170 -10.37 -2.87 3.62
C ARG A 170 -9.88 -1.57 4.24
N ARG A 171 -8.58 -1.31 4.17
CA ARG A 171 -7.98 -0.11 4.76
C ARG A 171 -8.44 1.15 4.05
N ILE A 172 -8.46 1.15 2.72
CA ILE A 172 -8.99 2.25 1.90
C ILE A 172 -10.44 2.55 2.26
N ARG A 173 -11.30 1.52 2.30
CA ARG A 173 -12.71 1.72 2.64
C ARG A 173 -12.88 2.27 4.06
N GLY A 174 -12.14 1.72 5.03
CA GLY A 174 -12.18 2.20 6.41
C GLY A 174 -11.78 3.68 6.54
N VAL A 175 -10.79 4.13 5.76
CA VAL A 175 -10.39 5.54 5.75
C VAL A 175 -11.47 6.40 5.09
N LEU A 176 -12.02 5.97 3.95
CA LEU A 176 -13.05 6.73 3.23
C LEU A 176 -14.36 6.84 4.00
N ASP A 177 -14.74 5.81 4.78
CA ASP A 177 -15.97 5.81 5.59
C ASP A 177 -15.84 6.61 6.89
N HIS A 178 -14.63 6.87 7.37
CA HIS A 178 -14.43 7.70 8.57
C HIS A 178 -14.84 9.14 8.25
N ARG A 179 -16.00 9.55 8.75
CA ARG A 179 -16.41 10.97 8.75
C ARG A 179 -15.72 11.63 9.94
N GLU A 180 -14.86 12.60 9.68
CA GLU A 180 -14.42 13.52 10.72
C GLU A 180 -15.68 14.26 11.21
N ASN A 181 -16.00 14.09 12.49
CA ASN A 181 -17.09 14.80 13.17
C ASN A 181 -16.59 16.17 13.65
#